data_fea312a166be90b5c70620617e2ee1a1
#
_entry.id   fea312a166be90b5c70620617e2ee1a1
#
_cell.length_a   1.000
_cell.length_b   1.000
_cell.length_c   1.000
_cell.angle_alpha   90.00
_cell.angle_beta   90.00
_cell.angle_gamma   90.00
#
_symmetry.space_group_name_H-M   'P 1'
#
loop_
_entity.id
_entity.type
_entity.pdbx_description
1 polymer ?
#
loop_
_entity_poly.entity_id
_entity_poly.type
_entity_poly.pdbx_seq_one_letter_code
_entity_poly.pdbx_strand_id
1 'polypeptide(L)'
;RVAEETGIVWNDRSGDRLRDWMGVDRDTFYHSGKLAIVPMDFYFPGTGKSGDLAPRKDFADKWHPRLLELMPHLDMTILVGAYATRRYLDLKSSASLTDVVRDYKRYLPTYFPLVHPSPRNQMWMKKNPWFAATVLPDLKERVAALLA
;
A
#
# COMPACT_ATOMS: atom_id res chain seq x y z
N ARG A 1 -12.87 -3.03 8.42
CA ARG A 1 -13.78 -4.08 8.91
C ARG A 1 -13.00 -5.25 9.49
N VAL A 2 -12.29 -6.03 8.67
CA VAL A 2 -11.55 -7.22 9.16
C VAL A 2 -10.56 -6.88 10.28
N ALA A 3 -9.85 -5.75 10.19
CA ALA A 3 -8.94 -5.31 11.24
C ALA A 3 -9.64 -4.99 12.57
N GLU A 4 -10.84 -4.44 12.53
CA GLU A 4 -11.64 -4.19 13.75
C GLU A 4 -12.16 -5.49 14.37
N GLU A 5 -12.55 -6.45 13.53
CA GLU A 5 -13.06 -7.75 13.98
C GLU A 5 -11.95 -8.64 14.56
N THR A 6 -10.76 -8.60 13.99
CA THR A 6 -9.64 -9.50 14.32
C THR A 6 -8.54 -8.85 15.15
N GLY A 7 -8.50 -7.52 15.21
CA GLY A 7 -7.40 -6.77 15.78
C GLY A 7 -6.11 -6.78 14.94
N ILE A 8 -6.15 -7.34 13.74
CA ILE A 8 -4.97 -7.52 12.88
C ILE A 8 -5.23 -6.87 11.52
N VAL A 9 -4.43 -5.87 11.16
CA VAL A 9 -4.49 -5.22 9.84
C VAL A 9 -4.01 -6.18 8.74
N TRP A 10 -4.59 -6.07 7.56
CA TRP A 10 -4.25 -6.93 6.41
C TRP A 10 -4.41 -8.44 6.66
N ASN A 11 -5.33 -8.83 7.56
CA ASN A 11 -5.64 -10.24 7.85
C ASN A 11 -6.77 -10.77 6.97
N ASP A 12 -6.66 -10.57 5.68
CA ASP A 12 -7.63 -10.96 4.65
C ASP A 12 -6.93 -11.35 3.34
N ARG A 13 -7.73 -11.64 2.31
CA ARG A 13 -7.20 -12.00 0.98
C ARG A 13 -6.35 -10.90 0.35
N SER A 14 -6.68 -9.63 0.60
CA SER A 14 -5.88 -8.50 0.14
C SER A 14 -4.51 -8.49 0.82
N GLY A 15 -4.47 -8.79 2.11
CA GLY A 15 -3.23 -8.92 2.87
C GLY A 15 -2.36 -10.08 2.40
N ASP A 16 -2.96 -11.24 2.13
CA ASP A 16 -2.24 -12.38 1.57
C ASP A 16 -1.60 -12.02 0.23
N ARG A 17 -2.32 -11.33 -0.64
CA ARG A 17 -1.81 -10.87 -1.93
C ARG A 17 -0.72 -9.81 -1.77
N LEU A 18 -0.87 -8.86 -0.84
CA LEU A 18 0.16 -7.86 -0.60
C LEU A 18 1.47 -8.50 -0.15
N ARG A 19 1.42 -9.46 0.77
CA ARG A 19 2.61 -10.21 1.21
C ARG A 19 3.25 -10.99 0.07
N ASP A 20 2.45 -11.60 -0.78
CA ASP A 20 2.92 -12.28 -1.99
C ASP A 20 3.62 -11.31 -2.95
N TRP A 21 3.03 -10.14 -3.20
CA TRP A 21 3.64 -9.09 -4.03
C TRP A 21 4.98 -8.59 -3.46
N MET A 22 5.07 -8.46 -2.15
CA MET A 22 6.30 -8.05 -1.46
C MET A 22 7.33 -9.19 -1.33
N GLY A 23 6.91 -10.44 -1.55
CA GLY A 23 7.76 -11.60 -1.35
C GLY A 23 8.09 -11.90 0.10
N VAL A 24 7.20 -11.59 1.03
CA VAL A 24 7.37 -11.81 2.47
C VAL A 24 6.30 -12.74 3.03
N ASP A 25 6.65 -13.49 4.07
CA ASP A 25 5.69 -14.30 4.82
C ASP A 25 4.99 -13.48 5.92
N ARG A 26 4.03 -14.09 6.60
CA ARG A 26 3.28 -13.45 7.68
C ARG A 26 4.18 -13.05 8.85
N ASP A 27 5.13 -13.89 9.21
CA ASP A 27 6.01 -13.61 10.34
C ASP A 27 6.90 -12.41 10.07
N THR A 28 7.52 -12.34 8.91
CA THR A 28 8.30 -11.17 8.47
C THR A 28 7.46 -9.91 8.43
N PHE A 29 6.24 -9.99 7.88
CA PHE A 29 5.34 -8.86 7.74
C PHE A 29 4.90 -8.27 9.08
N TYR A 30 4.56 -9.11 10.06
CA TYR A 30 4.04 -8.65 11.35
C TYR A 30 5.07 -8.56 12.47
N HIS A 31 6.13 -9.37 12.44
CA HIS A 31 7.02 -9.58 13.59
C HIS A 31 8.49 -9.27 13.36
N SER A 32 8.90 -8.94 12.14
CA SER A 32 10.31 -8.63 11.86
C SER A 32 10.83 -7.35 12.54
N GLY A 33 9.92 -6.45 12.90
CA GLY A 33 10.29 -5.12 13.40
C GLY A 33 10.86 -4.18 12.31
N LYS A 34 10.93 -4.64 11.07
CA LYS A 34 11.47 -3.87 9.92
C LYS A 34 10.40 -3.29 9.01
N LEU A 35 9.13 -3.62 9.27
CA LEU A 35 7.97 -3.14 8.51
C LEU A 35 7.01 -2.41 9.44
N ALA A 36 6.62 -1.20 9.06
CA ALA A 36 5.57 -0.44 9.71
C ALA A 36 4.35 -0.39 8.81
N ILE A 37 3.17 -0.60 9.39
CA ILE A 37 1.90 -0.56 8.67
C ILE A 37 1.12 0.65 9.17
N VAL A 38 0.90 1.62 8.28
CA VAL A 38 0.21 2.88 8.61
C VAL A 38 -1.00 3.03 7.70
N PRO A 39 -2.23 2.75 8.19
CA PRO A 39 -3.43 2.95 7.40
C PRO A 39 -3.74 4.43 7.19
N MET A 40 -4.47 4.74 6.12
CA MET A 40 -4.94 6.10 5.82
C MET A 40 -5.97 6.60 6.84
N ASP A 41 -6.72 5.71 7.44
CA ASP A 41 -7.60 5.96 8.59
C ASP A 41 -7.48 4.78 9.56
N PHE A 42 -7.44 5.05 10.86
CA PHE A 42 -7.31 4.02 11.89
C PHE A 42 -8.64 3.34 12.24
N TYR A 43 -9.75 3.90 11.75
CA TYR A 43 -11.07 3.33 11.94
C TYR A 43 -11.70 2.97 10.59
N PHE A 44 -12.46 1.90 10.58
CA PHE A 44 -13.22 1.51 9.40
C PHE A 44 -14.36 2.51 9.18
N PRO A 45 -14.38 3.26 8.06
CA PRO A 45 -15.35 4.33 7.84
C PRO A 45 -16.75 3.84 7.46
N GLY A 46 -16.92 2.54 7.28
CA GLY A 46 -18.18 1.92 6.87
C GLY A 46 -18.20 1.49 5.40
N THR A 47 -19.28 0.81 5.02
CA THR A 47 -19.48 0.30 3.68
C THR A 47 -20.46 1.17 2.91
N GLY A 48 -20.12 1.57 1.70
CA GLY A 48 -20.96 2.28 0.76
C GLY A 48 -21.58 1.37 -0.30
N LYS A 49 -22.23 1.96 -1.30
CA LYS A 49 -22.91 1.20 -2.38
C LYS A 49 -21.96 0.40 -3.26
N SER A 50 -20.72 0.83 -3.42
CA SER A 50 -19.72 0.22 -4.33
C SER A 50 -18.46 -0.27 -3.62
N GLY A 51 -18.48 -0.43 -2.30
CA GLY A 51 -17.35 -0.85 -1.49
C GLY A 51 -17.22 -0.01 -0.23
N ASP A 52 -16.06 -0.09 0.42
CA ASP A 52 -15.81 0.67 1.64
C ASP A 52 -15.80 2.18 1.35
N LEU A 53 -16.27 2.95 2.32
CA LEU A 53 -16.22 4.41 2.25
C LEU A 53 -14.75 4.88 2.26
N ALA A 54 -14.55 6.07 1.70
CA ALA A 54 -13.22 6.70 1.71
C ALA A 54 -12.74 6.97 3.14
N PRO A 55 -11.42 6.96 3.38
CA PRO A 55 -10.85 7.42 4.63
C PRO A 55 -11.31 8.85 4.95
N ARG A 56 -11.41 9.18 6.24
CA ARG A 56 -11.72 10.55 6.66
C ARG A 56 -10.69 11.52 6.10
N LYS A 57 -11.17 12.62 5.52
CA LYS A 57 -10.37 13.52 4.68
C LYS A 57 -9.11 14.06 5.35
N ASP A 58 -9.20 14.43 6.62
CA ASP A 58 -8.09 15.11 7.32
C ASP A 58 -7.33 14.19 8.28
N PHE A 59 -7.67 12.91 8.33
CA PHE A 59 -7.09 11.99 9.29
C PHE A 59 -5.59 11.78 9.06
N ALA A 60 -5.20 11.42 7.84
CA ALA A 60 -3.80 11.21 7.48
C ALA A 60 -2.98 12.51 7.64
N ASP A 61 -3.53 13.65 7.27
CA ASP A 61 -2.87 14.96 7.42
C ASP A 61 -2.53 15.27 8.88
N LYS A 62 -3.39 14.88 9.80
CA LYS A 62 -3.20 15.11 11.23
C LYS A 62 -2.23 14.11 11.88
N TRP A 63 -2.34 12.82 11.54
CA TRP A 63 -1.68 11.76 12.29
C TRP A 63 -0.42 11.21 11.63
N HIS A 64 -0.37 11.12 10.29
CA HIS A 64 0.77 10.55 9.60
C HIS A 64 2.09 11.29 9.85
N PRO A 65 2.15 12.64 9.82
CA PRO A 65 3.39 13.34 10.12
C PRO A 65 3.94 12.99 11.50
N ARG A 66 3.08 12.89 12.50
CA ARG A 66 3.48 12.54 13.88
C ARG A 66 4.04 11.11 13.98
N LEU A 67 3.44 10.17 13.26
CA LEU A 67 3.92 8.79 13.22
C LEU A 67 5.25 8.68 12.47
N LEU A 68 5.40 9.37 11.35
CA LEU A 68 6.63 9.36 10.56
C LEU A 68 7.82 9.97 11.31
N GLU A 69 7.59 10.97 12.16
CA GLU A 69 8.64 11.51 13.06
C GLU A 69 9.22 10.45 14.00
N LEU A 70 8.43 9.44 14.37
CA LEU A 70 8.87 8.31 15.20
C LEU A 70 9.67 7.25 14.42
N MET A 71 9.74 7.38 13.09
CA MET A 71 10.39 6.42 12.19
C MET A 71 11.42 7.14 11.31
N PRO A 72 12.51 7.69 11.89
CA PRO A 72 13.46 8.53 11.15
C PRO A 72 14.33 7.75 10.14
N HIS A 73 14.31 6.44 10.18
CA HIS A 73 15.15 5.57 9.35
C HIS A 73 14.33 4.79 8.30
N LEU A 74 13.26 5.39 7.78
CA LEU A 74 12.51 4.81 6.67
C LEU A 74 13.32 4.88 5.38
N ASP A 75 13.59 3.74 4.78
CA ASP A 75 14.30 3.65 3.51
C ASP A 75 13.35 3.70 2.31
N MET A 76 12.20 3.06 2.43
CA MET A 76 11.19 3.02 1.35
C MET A 76 9.79 2.98 1.94
N THR A 77 8.88 3.72 1.33
CA THR A 77 7.45 3.70 1.66
C THR A 77 6.66 3.10 0.49
N ILE A 78 5.98 2.00 0.74
CA ILE A 78 5.06 1.40 -0.23
C ILE A 78 3.70 2.08 -0.10
N LEU A 79 3.22 2.65 -1.20
CA LEU A 79 1.94 3.36 -1.26
C LEU A 79 0.90 2.43 -1.88
N VAL A 80 -0.02 1.93 -1.07
CA VAL A 80 -0.99 0.92 -1.48
C VAL A 80 -2.33 1.59 -1.81
N GLY A 81 -2.65 1.63 -3.08
CA GLY A 81 -3.93 2.15 -3.58
C GLY A 81 -3.95 3.66 -3.83
N ALA A 82 -5.09 4.15 -4.33
CA ALA A 82 -5.22 5.51 -4.82
C ALA A 82 -5.10 6.58 -3.74
N TYR A 83 -5.68 6.36 -2.57
CA TYR A 83 -5.67 7.37 -1.50
C TYR A 83 -4.26 7.65 -0.99
N ALA A 84 -3.50 6.61 -0.67
CA ALA A 84 -2.13 6.74 -0.22
C ALA A 84 -1.25 7.36 -1.31
N THR A 85 -1.38 6.89 -2.54
CA THR A 85 -0.58 7.36 -3.68
C THR A 85 -0.82 8.85 -3.94
N ARG A 86 -2.06 9.28 -3.99
CA ARG A 86 -2.39 10.70 -4.24
C ARG A 86 -1.90 11.61 -3.13
N ARG A 87 -2.04 11.19 -1.88
CA ARG A 87 -1.58 11.97 -0.74
C ARG A 87 -0.06 12.15 -0.73
N TYR A 88 0.68 11.06 -0.80
CA TYR A 88 2.13 11.09 -0.64
C TYR A 88 2.88 11.62 -1.85
N LEU A 89 2.33 11.46 -3.04
CA LEU A 89 2.93 11.97 -4.28
C LEU A 89 2.36 13.34 -4.70
N ASP A 90 1.48 13.91 -3.90
CA ASP A 90 0.82 15.21 -4.17
C ASP A 90 0.19 15.25 -5.56
N LEU A 91 -0.52 14.21 -5.93
CA LEU A 91 -1.14 14.08 -7.23
C LEU A 91 -2.52 14.74 -7.29
N LYS A 92 -2.84 15.32 -8.43
CA LYS A 92 -4.20 15.78 -8.72
C LYS A 92 -5.19 14.61 -8.68
N SER A 93 -6.43 14.87 -8.29
CA SER A 93 -7.50 13.85 -8.25
C SER A 93 -7.77 13.20 -9.62
N SER A 94 -7.44 13.90 -10.71
CA SER A 94 -7.55 13.42 -12.08
C SER A 94 -6.41 12.52 -12.55
N ALA A 95 -5.33 12.39 -11.76
CA ALA A 95 -4.20 11.56 -12.13
C ALA A 95 -4.58 10.08 -12.19
N SER A 96 -4.17 9.39 -13.24
CA SER A 96 -4.39 7.97 -13.42
C SER A 96 -3.45 7.16 -12.51
N LEU A 97 -4.02 6.37 -11.60
CA LEU A 97 -3.23 5.47 -10.76
C LEU A 97 -2.46 4.45 -11.61
N THR A 98 -3.06 3.98 -12.70
CA THR A 98 -2.39 3.05 -13.63
C THR A 98 -1.12 3.65 -14.22
N ASP A 99 -1.16 4.90 -14.65
CA ASP A 99 0.01 5.58 -15.20
C ASP A 99 1.08 5.83 -14.14
N VAL A 100 0.68 6.22 -12.93
CA VAL A 100 1.60 6.39 -11.81
C VAL A 100 2.31 5.08 -11.47
N VAL A 101 1.59 3.98 -11.39
CA VAL A 101 2.18 2.66 -11.11
C VAL A 101 3.06 2.19 -12.26
N ARG A 102 2.67 2.47 -13.52
CA ARG A 102 3.54 2.17 -14.68
C ARG A 102 4.86 2.94 -14.62
N ASP A 103 4.81 4.19 -14.19
CA ASP A 103 5.98 5.07 -14.07
C ASP A 103 6.62 5.03 -12.68
N TYR A 104 6.43 3.97 -11.92
CA TYR A 104 6.85 3.86 -10.51
C TYR A 104 8.31 4.23 -10.25
N LYS A 105 9.20 3.99 -11.20
CA LYS A 105 10.63 4.30 -11.08
C LYS A 105 10.93 5.78 -10.84
N ARG A 106 10.02 6.68 -11.23
CA ARG A 106 10.15 8.11 -10.99
C ARG A 106 10.13 8.48 -9.50
N TYR A 107 9.51 7.63 -8.68
CA TYR A 107 9.29 7.90 -7.26
C TYR A 107 10.28 7.16 -6.35
N LEU A 108 11.06 6.27 -6.93
CA LEU A 108 12.09 5.52 -6.23
C LEU A 108 13.30 6.43 -5.90
N PRO A 109 14.06 6.10 -4.85
CA PRO A 109 13.90 4.98 -3.92
C PRO A 109 12.90 5.25 -2.78
N THR A 110 12.37 6.45 -2.65
CA THR A 110 11.56 6.88 -1.51
C THR A 110 10.19 6.23 -1.48
N TYR A 111 9.48 6.24 -2.63
CA TYR A 111 8.11 5.74 -2.73
C TYR A 111 7.99 4.65 -3.80
N PHE A 112 7.23 3.62 -3.46
CA PHE A 112 6.85 2.57 -4.41
C PHE A 112 5.33 2.49 -4.50
N PRO A 113 4.71 3.11 -5.54
CA PRO A 113 3.26 3.11 -5.68
C PRO A 113 2.74 1.78 -6.21
N LEU A 114 1.66 1.29 -5.63
CA LEU A 114 0.97 0.07 -6.03
C LEU A 114 -0.53 0.32 -6.17
N VAL A 115 -1.19 -0.47 -7.02
CA VAL A 115 -2.64 -0.60 -6.95
C VAL A 115 -3.02 -1.38 -5.69
N HIS A 116 -4.27 -1.24 -5.24
CA HIS A 116 -4.75 -2.01 -4.09
C HIS A 116 -4.78 -3.52 -4.42
N PRO A 117 -4.28 -4.39 -3.52
CA PRO A 117 -4.24 -5.84 -3.73
C PRO A 117 -5.59 -6.54 -3.56
N SER A 118 -6.69 -5.83 -3.73
CA SER A 118 -8.03 -6.38 -3.67
C SER A 118 -8.27 -7.41 -4.77
N PRO A 119 -9.02 -8.51 -4.48
CA PRO A 119 -9.50 -9.43 -5.52
C PRO A 119 -10.27 -8.73 -6.64
N ARG A 120 -10.89 -7.58 -6.38
CA ARG A 120 -11.60 -6.76 -7.39
C ARG A 120 -10.67 -6.26 -8.49
N ASN A 121 -9.37 -6.10 -8.24
CA ASN A 121 -8.38 -5.66 -9.21
C ASN A 121 -7.84 -6.77 -10.13
N GLN A 122 -8.42 -7.95 -10.08
CA GLN A 122 -7.96 -9.06 -10.92
C GLN A 122 -8.12 -8.78 -12.41
N MET A 123 -9.23 -8.14 -12.81
CA MET A 123 -9.42 -7.71 -14.21
C MET A 123 -8.42 -6.63 -14.63
N TRP A 124 -8.11 -5.71 -13.73
CA TRP A 124 -7.06 -4.70 -13.97
C TRP A 124 -5.70 -5.37 -14.20
N MET A 125 -5.34 -6.36 -13.39
CA MET A 125 -4.08 -7.09 -13.56
C MET A 125 -4.00 -7.84 -14.89
N LYS A 126 -5.11 -8.43 -15.33
CA LYS A 126 -5.19 -9.09 -16.64
C LYS A 126 -4.98 -8.10 -17.80
N LYS A 127 -5.53 -6.88 -17.67
CA LYS A 127 -5.38 -5.82 -18.68
C LYS A 127 -4.01 -5.14 -18.65
N ASN A 128 -3.26 -5.29 -17.56
CA ASN A 128 -1.97 -4.64 -17.35
C ASN A 128 -0.90 -5.70 -16.98
N PRO A 129 -0.56 -6.63 -17.89
CA PRO A 129 0.37 -7.72 -17.61
C PRO A 129 1.78 -7.28 -17.24
N TRP A 130 2.18 -6.06 -17.63
CA TRP A 130 3.44 -5.44 -17.24
C TRP A 130 3.59 -5.30 -15.71
N PHE A 131 2.48 -5.21 -14.97
CA PHE A 131 2.53 -5.11 -13.52
C PHE A 131 3.14 -6.36 -12.87
N ALA A 132 2.65 -7.54 -13.22
CA ALA A 132 3.20 -8.80 -12.72
C ALA A 132 4.58 -9.13 -13.34
N ALA A 133 4.81 -8.72 -14.59
CA ALA A 133 6.04 -9.06 -15.29
C ALA A 133 7.24 -8.16 -14.91
N THR A 134 6.99 -6.92 -14.54
CA THR A 134 8.07 -5.92 -14.32
C THR A 134 8.02 -5.29 -12.94
N VAL A 135 6.85 -4.83 -12.50
CA VAL A 135 6.72 -4.05 -11.25
C VAL A 135 6.90 -4.95 -10.02
N LEU A 136 6.21 -6.08 -9.97
CA LEU A 136 6.26 -6.98 -8.82
C LEU A 136 7.63 -7.64 -8.61
N PRO A 137 8.36 -8.10 -9.65
CA PRO A 137 9.71 -8.59 -9.44
C PRO A 137 10.67 -7.54 -8.86
N ASP A 138 10.60 -6.30 -9.33
CA ASP A 138 11.42 -5.21 -8.79
C ASP A 138 11.04 -4.89 -7.33
N LEU A 139 9.75 -4.90 -7.00
CA LEU A 139 9.30 -4.73 -5.62
C LEU A 139 9.88 -5.82 -4.70
N LYS A 140 9.79 -7.08 -5.10
CA LYS A 140 10.35 -8.21 -4.32
C LYS A 140 11.84 -8.08 -4.10
N GLU A 141 12.59 -7.71 -5.11
CA GLU A 141 14.03 -7.52 -5.04
C GLU A 141 14.39 -6.40 -4.05
N ARG A 142 13.72 -5.27 -4.14
CA ARG A 142 13.95 -4.12 -3.24
C ARG A 142 13.58 -4.43 -1.80
N VAL A 143 12.44 -5.06 -1.58
CA VAL A 143 12.01 -5.47 -0.23
C VAL A 143 13.01 -6.47 0.37
N ALA A 144 13.45 -7.47 -0.38
CA ALA A 144 14.47 -8.42 0.07
C ALA A 144 15.78 -7.73 0.45
N ALA A 145 16.25 -6.78 -0.35
CA ALA A 145 17.46 -6.02 -0.07
C ALA A 145 17.35 -5.18 1.21
N LEU A 146 16.21 -4.55 1.46
CA LEU A 146 15.97 -3.73 2.65
C LEU A 146 15.79 -4.56 3.92
N LEU A 147 15.30 -5.78 3.81
CA LEU A 147 15.08 -6.69 4.93
C LEU A 147 16.33 -7.53 5.28
N ALA A 148 17.29 -7.54 4.40
CA ALA A 148 18.52 -8.31 4.60
C ALA A 148 19.36 -7.83 5.81
#